data_a8d890ce94e160eada98ea08d14e5494
#
_entry.id   a8d890ce94e160eada98ea08d14e5494
#
_cell.length_a   1.000
_cell.length_b   1.000
_cell.length_c   1.000
_cell.angle_alpha   90.00
_cell.angle_beta   90.00
_cell.angle_gamma   90.00
#
_symmetry.space_group_name_H-M   'P 1'
#
loop_
_entity.id
_entity.type
_entity.pdbx_description
1 polymer ?
#
loop_
_entity_poly.entity_id
_entity_poly.type
_entity_poly.pdbx_seq_one_letter_code
_entity_poly.pdbx_strand_id
1 'polypeptide(L)'
;MRRLLTAGLLGLASVMVVPLTGAPVEAATCAEGTACDTTTTFDVTAGALEITVPDAVALANDATPAGYAYGQLGAVTVNDERASTTPTWTVTVTATDFSTGTAGAGEVIDSGSVYYCSGTATATTGNGIFTPGQTGCAAPPPPTGQTLDIPRTAYSHTGGTGNNSATWDPLITVAVGLDNVAGTYTGTISHTVA
;
A
#
# COMPACT_ATOMS: atom_id res chain seq x y z
N MET A 1 -71.69 0.36 -10.73
CA MET A 1 -70.63 0.56 -9.74
C MET A 1 -69.86 -0.77 -9.66
N ARG A 2 -68.74 -0.88 -10.37
CA ARG A 2 -67.86 -2.08 -10.37
C ARG A 2 -66.60 -1.75 -9.61
N ARG A 3 -66.37 -2.45 -8.48
CA ARG A 3 -65.10 -2.35 -7.71
C ARG A 3 -64.11 -3.35 -8.33
N LEU A 4 -62.96 -2.80 -8.78
CA LEU A 4 -61.79 -3.63 -9.15
C LEU A 4 -61.01 -3.96 -7.88
N LEU A 5 -60.83 -5.25 -7.63
CA LEU A 5 -59.91 -5.77 -6.63
C LEU A 5 -58.55 -5.95 -7.30
N THR A 6 -57.55 -5.25 -6.81
CA THR A 6 -56.13 -5.44 -7.16
C THR A 6 -55.57 -6.58 -6.30
N ALA A 7 -55.23 -7.68 -6.95
CA ALA A 7 -54.52 -8.81 -6.27
C ALA A 7 -53.02 -8.47 -6.20
N GLY A 8 -52.49 -8.36 -5.01
CA GLY A 8 -51.05 -8.25 -4.75
C GLY A 8 -50.38 -9.61 -4.88
N LEU A 9 -49.38 -9.68 -5.73
CA LEU A 9 -48.54 -10.87 -5.90
C LEU A 9 -47.48 -10.86 -4.78
N LEU A 10 -47.60 -11.78 -3.76
CA LEU A 10 -46.55 -12.08 -2.85
C LEU A 10 -45.50 -12.96 -3.54
N GLY A 11 -44.31 -12.41 -3.80
CA GLY A 11 -43.16 -13.16 -4.25
C GLY A 11 -42.63 -14.05 -3.11
N LEU A 12 -42.78 -15.38 -3.21
CA LEU A 12 -42.05 -16.31 -2.37
C LEU A 12 -40.56 -16.33 -2.80
N ALA A 13 -39.69 -15.81 -1.96
CA ALA A 13 -38.25 -16.05 -2.07
C ALA A 13 -37.96 -17.50 -1.70
N SER A 14 -37.67 -18.35 -2.67
CA SER A 14 -37.20 -19.71 -2.46
C SER A 14 -35.77 -19.67 -1.92
N VAL A 15 -35.58 -19.95 -0.64
CA VAL A 15 -34.27 -20.25 -0.07
C VAL A 15 -33.83 -21.61 -0.59
N MET A 16 -32.90 -21.66 -1.53
CA MET A 16 -32.21 -22.89 -1.91
C MET A 16 -31.31 -23.31 -0.77
N VAL A 17 -31.76 -24.28 0.01
CA VAL A 17 -30.91 -25.07 0.91
C VAL A 17 -30.11 -26.02 0.04
N VAL A 18 -28.84 -25.73 -0.18
CA VAL A 18 -27.90 -26.68 -0.80
C VAL A 18 -27.58 -27.72 0.25
N PRO A 19 -27.97 -29.01 0.07
CA PRO A 19 -27.57 -30.05 0.99
C PRO A 19 -26.06 -30.23 0.87
N LEU A 20 -25.33 -30.08 2.00
CA LEU A 20 -23.97 -30.60 2.13
C LEU A 20 -24.04 -32.11 2.05
N THR A 21 -23.91 -32.67 0.85
CA THR A 21 -23.70 -34.10 0.67
C THR A 21 -22.22 -34.39 1.01
N GLY A 22 -21.91 -34.49 2.30
CA GLY A 22 -20.68 -35.15 2.74
C GLY A 22 -20.70 -36.58 2.23
N ALA A 23 -19.67 -37.02 1.49
CA ALA A 23 -19.48 -38.43 1.21
C ALA A 23 -19.48 -39.21 2.55
N PRO A 24 -20.05 -40.40 2.60
CA PRO A 24 -20.01 -41.18 3.81
C PRO A 24 -18.56 -41.42 4.23
N VAL A 25 -18.19 -40.98 5.42
CA VAL A 25 -16.88 -41.27 6.01
C VAL A 25 -16.92 -42.72 6.43
N GLU A 26 -16.21 -43.60 5.69
CA GLU A 26 -16.00 -44.97 6.11
C GLU A 26 -15.07 -44.99 7.35
N ALA A 27 -15.54 -45.59 8.42
CA ALA A 27 -14.74 -45.74 9.65
C ALA A 27 -13.70 -46.85 9.46
N ALA A 28 -12.42 -46.53 9.63
CA ALA A 28 -11.39 -47.54 9.69
C ALA A 28 -11.47 -48.31 11.01
N THR A 29 -11.37 -49.66 10.95
CA THR A 29 -11.29 -50.54 12.13
C THR A 29 -9.84 -51.04 12.24
N CYS A 30 -9.18 -50.76 13.36
CA CYS A 30 -7.80 -51.17 13.61
C CYS A 30 -7.79 -52.26 14.71
N ALA A 31 -6.84 -53.18 14.59
CA ALA A 31 -6.60 -54.20 15.59
C ALA A 31 -5.98 -53.60 16.86
N GLU A 32 -6.12 -54.32 17.99
CA GLU A 32 -5.49 -53.96 19.26
C GLU A 32 -3.97 -53.78 19.07
N GLY A 33 -3.43 -52.63 19.54
CA GLY A 33 -2.01 -52.28 19.43
C GLY A 33 -1.56 -51.74 18.07
N THR A 34 -2.50 -51.55 17.10
CA THR A 34 -2.22 -50.93 15.79
C THR A 34 -2.78 -49.53 15.75
N ALA A 35 -1.94 -48.56 15.27
CA ALA A 35 -2.39 -47.20 15.07
C ALA A 35 -3.48 -47.12 13.99
N CYS A 36 -4.48 -46.31 14.21
CA CYS A 36 -5.50 -45.94 13.22
C CYS A 36 -5.27 -44.52 12.72
N ASP A 37 -5.03 -44.36 11.43
CA ASP A 37 -4.76 -43.09 10.83
C ASP A 37 -6.04 -42.49 10.20
N THR A 38 -6.26 -41.21 10.44
CA THR A 38 -7.30 -40.42 9.78
C THR A 38 -6.66 -39.32 8.95
N THR A 39 -6.90 -39.34 7.65
CA THR A 39 -6.45 -38.26 6.78
C THR A 39 -7.36 -37.04 6.95
N THR A 40 -6.77 -35.89 7.29
CA THR A 40 -7.49 -34.62 7.45
C THR A 40 -6.94 -33.62 6.44
N THR A 41 -7.82 -32.91 5.75
CA THR A 41 -7.48 -31.86 4.79
C THR A 41 -8.13 -30.54 5.19
N PHE A 42 -7.45 -29.42 4.89
CA PHE A 42 -7.98 -28.07 4.99
C PHE A 42 -7.31 -27.20 3.92
N ASP A 43 -7.96 -26.08 3.58
CA ASP A 43 -7.45 -25.13 2.60
C ASP A 43 -6.97 -23.84 3.29
N VAL A 44 -5.88 -23.26 2.75
CA VAL A 44 -5.41 -21.92 3.09
C VAL A 44 -5.74 -20.99 1.93
N THR A 45 -6.59 -20.00 2.19
CA THR A 45 -7.02 -19.04 1.16
C THR A 45 -6.05 -17.88 1.05
N ALA A 46 -5.68 -17.51 -0.18
CA ALA A 46 -4.86 -16.34 -0.47
C ALA A 46 -5.69 -15.05 -0.34
N GLY A 47 -5.07 -14.01 0.24
CA GLY A 47 -5.57 -12.64 0.24
C GLY A 47 -5.01 -11.80 -0.92
N ALA A 48 -4.90 -10.49 -0.72
CA ALA A 48 -4.43 -9.52 -1.72
C ALA A 48 -3.02 -8.99 -1.42
N LEU A 49 -2.43 -8.33 -2.41
CA LEU A 49 -1.30 -7.42 -2.24
C LEU A 49 -1.83 -5.99 -2.28
N GLU A 50 -1.65 -5.25 -1.19
CA GLU A 50 -2.21 -3.92 -1.02
C GLU A 50 -1.17 -2.93 -0.49
N ILE A 51 -1.37 -1.64 -0.80
CA ILE A 51 -0.58 -0.54 -0.24
C ILE A 51 -1.51 0.50 0.38
N THR A 52 -1.13 0.99 1.55
CA THR A 52 -1.81 2.08 2.25
C THR A 52 -0.86 3.26 2.38
N VAL A 53 -1.34 4.46 2.08
CA VAL A 53 -0.60 5.72 2.16
C VAL A 53 -1.45 6.78 2.86
N PRO A 54 -0.85 7.84 3.46
CA PRO A 54 -1.62 8.98 3.98
C PRO A 54 -2.40 9.70 2.87
N ASP A 55 -3.62 10.11 3.14
CA ASP A 55 -4.46 10.86 2.18
C ASP A 55 -3.93 12.27 1.88
N ALA A 56 -3.41 12.95 2.90
CA ALA A 56 -2.84 14.30 2.79
C ALA A 56 -1.84 14.56 3.92
N VAL A 57 -0.78 15.28 3.60
CA VAL A 57 0.24 15.70 4.56
C VAL A 57 0.70 17.12 4.23
N ALA A 58 0.82 17.98 5.24
CA ALA A 58 1.57 19.21 5.17
C ALA A 58 3.01 18.93 5.67
N LEU A 59 4.02 19.33 4.90
CA LEU A 59 5.42 19.18 5.34
C LEU A 59 5.66 20.03 6.60
N ALA A 60 6.34 19.44 7.58
CA ALA A 60 6.48 20.05 8.91
C ALA A 60 7.38 21.30 8.93
N ASN A 61 8.23 21.47 7.91
CA ASN A 61 9.15 22.58 7.80
C ASN A 61 8.93 23.31 6.49
N ASP A 62 8.52 24.57 6.58
CA ASP A 62 8.35 25.47 5.46
C ASP A 62 9.71 26.00 4.95
N ALA A 63 9.72 26.52 3.72
CA ALA A 63 10.90 27.08 3.10
C ALA A 63 10.73 28.56 2.73
N THR A 64 11.87 29.25 2.66
CA THR A 64 12.02 30.49 1.91
C THR A 64 12.62 30.21 0.53
N PRO A 65 12.55 31.12 -0.45
CA PRO A 65 13.27 30.98 -1.70
C PRO A 65 14.76 30.63 -1.50
N ALA A 66 15.30 29.73 -2.32
CA ALA A 66 16.61 29.08 -2.17
C ALA A 66 16.77 28.17 -0.94
N GLY A 67 15.69 27.85 -0.23
CA GLY A 67 15.66 26.93 0.91
C GLY A 67 15.03 25.58 0.58
N TYR A 68 14.69 24.84 1.63
CA TYR A 68 14.09 23.50 1.54
C TYR A 68 12.87 23.43 2.43
N ALA A 69 11.73 23.03 1.85
CA ALA A 69 10.60 22.52 2.62
C ALA A 69 10.79 21.01 2.82
N TYR A 70 10.56 20.50 4.03
CA TYR A 70 10.74 19.08 4.28
C TYR A 70 9.91 18.56 5.45
N GLY A 71 9.64 17.27 5.43
CA GLY A 71 8.92 16.58 6.49
C GLY A 71 8.70 15.11 6.17
N GLN A 72 8.30 14.36 7.18
CA GLN A 72 7.88 12.97 6.99
C GLN A 72 6.52 12.94 6.28
N LEU A 73 6.39 12.03 5.31
CA LEU A 73 5.12 11.83 4.59
C LEU A 73 4.07 11.13 5.45
N GLY A 74 4.50 10.45 6.52
CA GLY A 74 3.68 9.55 7.31
C GLY A 74 3.80 8.10 6.85
N ALA A 75 3.17 7.20 7.57
CA ALA A 75 3.32 5.77 7.36
C ALA A 75 2.80 5.31 5.98
N VAL A 76 3.68 4.70 5.21
CA VAL A 76 3.38 3.93 4.00
C VAL A 76 3.50 2.47 4.36
N THR A 77 2.46 1.67 4.10
CA THR A 77 2.41 0.25 4.48
C THR A 77 2.03 -0.62 3.28
N VAL A 78 2.82 -1.66 3.02
CA VAL A 78 2.46 -2.76 2.12
C VAL A 78 2.05 -3.96 2.95
N ASN A 79 0.90 -4.57 2.62
CA ASN A 79 0.45 -5.86 3.11
C ASN A 79 0.39 -6.85 1.94
N ASP A 80 1.14 -7.93 2.04
CA ASP A 80 1.08 -9.05 1.10
C ASP A 80 0.46 -10.26 1.80
N GLU A 81 -0.81 -10.50 1.51
CA GLU A 81 -1.59 -11.61 2.06
C GLU A 81 -1.80 -12.74 1.03
N ARG A 82 -1.06 -12.76 -0.07
CA ARG A 82 -1.19 -13.74 -1.14
C ARG A 82 -0.80 -15.16 -0.75
N ALA A 83 -0.26 -15.37 0.46
CA ALA A 83 0.18 -16.66 0.98
C ALA A 83 1.12 -17.41 0.00
N SER A 84 1.98 -16.65 -0.69
CA SER A 84 2.85 -17.15 -1.76
C SER A 84 3.99 -18.00 -1.22
N THR A 85 4.45 -18.97 -2.01
CA THR A 85 5.68 -19.71 -1.73
C THR A 85 6.94 -18.93 -2.09
N THR A 86 6.81 -17.86 -2.89
CA THR A 86 7.89 -16.97 -3.33
C THR A 86 7.38 -15.54 -3.40
N PRO A 87 7.00 -14.91 -2.27
CA PRO A 87 6.45 -13.57 -2.28
C PRO A 87 7.52 -12.56 -2.73
N THR A 88 7.16 -11.77 -3.73
CA THR A 88 7.95 -10.62 -4.20
C THR A 88 7.02 -9.46 -4.49
N TRP A 89 7.49 -8.24 -4.18
CA TRP A 89 6.81 -7.02 -4.57
C TRP A 89 7.79 -5.85 -4.62
N THR A 90 7.43 -4.83 -5.40
CA THR A 90 8.18 -3.59 -5.49
C THR A 90 7.21 -2.42 -5.44
N VAL A 91 7.52 -1.42 -4.64
CA VAL A 91 6.81 -0.14 -4.61
C VAL A 91 7.58 0.88 -5.42
N THR A 92 6.89 1.46 -6.40
CA THR A 92 7.38 2.58 -7.19
C THR A 92 6.72 3.87 -6.70
N VAL A 93 7.50 4.94 -6.59
CA VAL A 93 7.04 6.28 -6.21
C VAL A 93 7.28 7.27 -7.34
N THR A 94 6.31 8.17 -7.53
CA THR A 94 6.35 9.30 -8.49
C THR A 94 5.81 10.56 -7.82
N ALA A 95 6.11 11.73 -8.39
CA ALA A 95 5.46 12.98 -8.00
C ALA A 95 4.96 13.76 -9.22
N THR A 96 3.93 14.58 -8.99
CA THR A 96 3.62 15.70 -9.89
C THR A 96 4.47 16.91 -9.53
N ASP A 97 4.51 17.91 -10.38
CA ASP A 97 4.99 19.23 -10.00
C ASP A 97 4.12 19.78 -8.85
N PHE A 98 4.74 20.60 -8.01
CA PHE A 98 4.03 21.35 -6.96
C PHE A 98 3.72 22.74 -7.45
N SER A 99 2.48 23.18 -7.33
CA SER A 99 2.06 24.49 -7.81
C SER A 99 1.25 25.26 -6.78
N THR A 100 1.29 26.59 -6.91
CA THR A 100 0.44 27.53 -6.17
C THR A 100 -0.27 28.48 -7.14
N GLY A 101 -1.23 29.27 -6.69
CA GLY A 101 -1.92 30.25 -7.49
C GLY A 101 -2.52 29.71 -8.78
N THR A 102 -2.10 30.24 -9.91
CA THR A 102 -2.54 29.86 -11.26
C THR A 102 -1.52 28.99 -12.01
N ALA A 103 -0.48 28.53 -11.31
CA ALA A 103 0.67 27.82 -11.87
C ALA A 103 1.43 28.67 -12.96
N GLY A 104 1.49 29.97 -12.74
CA GLY A 104 2.24 30.91 -13.59
C GLY A 104 3.74 30.93 -13.28
N ALA A 105 4.42 31.95 -13.78
CA ALA A 105 5.86 32.13 -13.57
C ALA A 105 6.19 32.25 -12.07
N GLY A 106 7.10 31.41 -11.57
CA GLY A 106 7.50 31.34 -10.16
C GLY A 106 6.50 30.60 -9.25
N GLU A 107 5.35 30.15 -9.77
CA GLU A 107 4.32 29.44 -9.02
C GLU A 107 4.41 27.91 -9.16
N VAL A 108 5.46 27.39 -9.81
CA VAL A 108 5.64 25.95 -10.02
C VAL A 108 7.02 25.53 -9.50
N ILE A 109 7.06 24.41 -8.82
CA ILE A 109 8.27 23.68 -8.43
C ILE A 109 8.20 22.32 -9.14
N ASP A 110 9.15 22.08 -10.04
CA ASP A 110 9.26 20.88 -10.84
C ASP A 110 9.51 19.65 -9.96
N SER A 111 8.96 18.48 -10.33
CA SER A 111 9.14 17.20 -9.65
C SER A 111 10.61 16.76 -9.54
N GLY A 112 11.49 17.27 -10.40
CA GLY A 112 12.95 17.14 -10.29
C GLY A 112 13.58 17.87 -9.09
N SER A 113 12.83 18.77 -8.44
CA SER A 113 13.21 19.44 -7.20
C SER A 113 12.60 18.78 -5.97
N VAL A 114 11.84 17.69 -6.13
CA VAL A 114 11.22 16.90 -5.06
C VAL A 114 12.05 15.66 -4.81
N TYR A 115 12.59 15.53 -3.62
CA TYR A 115 13.42 14.40 -3.19
C TYR A 115 12.60 13.49 -2.29
N TYR A 116 12.71 12.20 -2.56
CA TYR A 116 12.12 11.12 -1.76
C TYR A 116 13.22 10.25 -1.15
N CYS A 117 13.15 10.05 0.15
CA CYS A 117 14.03 9.14 0.86
C CYS A 117 13.18 8.18 1.70
N SER A 118 13.08 6.91 1.28
CA SER A 118 12.24 5.90 1.95
C SER A 118 12.68 5.61 3.38
N GLY A 119 13.97 5.63 3.65
CA GLY A 119 14.51 5.19 4.93
C GLY A 119 14.34 3.69 5.18
N THR A 120 14.71 3.26 6.37
CA THR A 120 14.50 1.88 6.82
C THR A 120 13.04 1.66 7.22
N ALA A 121 12.57 0.41 7.16
CA ALA A 121 11.25 0.06 7.69
C ALA A 121 11.17 0.38 9.19
N THR A 122 10.04 0.93 9.60
CA THR A 122 9.66 1.13 11.01
C THR A 122 9.05 -0.14 11.61
N ALA A 123 8.46 -0.98 10.76
CA ALA A 123 7.95 -2.29 11.12
C ALA A 123 7.97 -3.24 9.93
N THR A 124 8.18 -4.54 10.19
CA THR A 124 8.05 -5.62 9.20
C THR A 124 7.44 -6.85 9.85
N THR A 125 6.70 -7.63 9.07
CA THR A 125 6.21 -8.97 9.46
C THR A 125 6.54 -9.99 8.38
N GLY A 126 6.53 -11.27 8.73
CA GLY A 126 6.89 -12.34 7.82
C GLY A 126 8.41 -12.53 7.72
N ASN A 127 8.83 -13.25 6.70
CA ASN A 127 10.24 -13.56 6.42
C ASN A 127 10.62 -13.09 5.00
N GLY A 128 11.91 -13.15 4.66
CA GLY A 128 12.46 -12.64 3.41
C GLY A 128 13.30 -11.38 3.61
N ILE A 129 13.61 -10.69 2.53
CA ILE A 129 14.49 -9.52 2.52
C ILE A 129 13.66 -8.28 2.16
N PHE A 130 13.60 -7.32 3.09
CA PHE A 130 12.96 -6.02 2.92
C PHE A 130 14.05 -4.98 2.60
N THR A 131 13.97 -4.37 1.42
CA THR A 131 15.00 -3.46 0.93
C THR A 131 14.43 -2.06 0.67
N PRO A 132 14.88 -1.02 1.41
CA PRO A 132 14.54 0.36 1.11
C PRO A 132 15.18 0.81 -0.20
N GLY A 133 14.47 1.62 -0.97
CA GLY A 133 15.00 2.24 -2.19
C GLY A 133 16.11 3.25 -1.91
N GLN A 134 16.02 3.98 -0.78
CA GLN A 134 17.01 4.95 -0.32
C GLN A 134 17.25 4.80 1.18
N THR A 135 18.49 5.05 1.60
CA THR A 135 18.92 5.03 3.00
C THR A 135 19.68 6.32 3.33
N GLY A 136 19.98 6.53 4.62
CA GLY A 136 20.71 7.72 5.05
C GLY A 136 19.87 9.00 4.97
N CYS A 137 18.56 8.88 5.16
CA CYS A 137 17.64 10.00 5.15
C CYS A 137 17.96 10.99 6.28
N ALA A 138 18.19 12.25 5.92
CA ALA A 138 18.49 13.33 6.85
C ALA A 138 17.84 14.64 6.37
N ALA A 139 17.52 15.50 7.34
CA ALA A 139 17.03 16.84 7.03
C ALA A 139 18.08 17.65 6.22
N PRO A 140 17.61 18.44 5.21
CA PRO A 140 18.49 19.27 4.39
C PRO A 140 19.14 20.41 5.20
N PRO A 141 20.18 21.10 4.69
CA PRO A 141 20.99 20.80 3.50
C PRO A 141 22.12 19.79 3.77
N PRO A 142 22.57 19.02 2.76
CA PRO A 142 21.94 18.86 1.45
C PRO A 142 20.70 17.94 1.51
N PRO A 143 19.79 17.98 0.51
CA PRO A 143 18.69 17.05 0.44
C PRO A 143 19.22 15.61 0.27
N THR A 144 18.54 14.66 0.87
CA THR A 144 18.84 13.23 0.79
C THR A 144 17.79 12.49 -0.02
N GLY A 145 18.13 11.30 -0.52
CA GLY A 145 17.24 10.51 -1.34
C GLY A 145 17.44 10.73 -2.84
N GLN A 146 16.37 10.51 -3.61
CA GLN A 146 16.36 10.64 -5.07
C GLN A 146 15.26 11.60 -5.51
N THR A 147 15.53 12.37 -6.58
CA THR A 147 14.53 13.22 -7.21
C THR A 147 13.44 12.41 -7.87
N LEU A 148 12.21 12.94 -7.89
CA LEU A 148 11.04 12.28 -8.46
C LEU A 148 10.71 12.76 -9.90
N ASP A 149 11.71 13.28 -10.62
CA ASP A 149 11.66 13.56 -12.06
C ASP A 149 11.31 12.35 -12.92
N ILE A 150 11.67 11.16 -12.42
CA ILE A 150 11.31 9.86 -12.98
C ILE A 150 10.84 8.93 -11.86
N PRO A 151 10.11 7.86 -12.18
CA PRO A 151 9.71 6.85 -11.19
C PRO A 151 10.92 6.27 -10.45
N ARG A 152 10.82 6.15 -9.12
CA ARG A 152 11.87 5.57 -8.26
C ARG A 152 11.32 4.39 -7.48
N THR A 153 12.19 3.42 -7.18
CA THR A 153 11.85 2.37 -6.21
C THR A 153 11.81 2.98 -4.82
N ALA A 154 10.66 2.89 -4.17
CA ALA A 154 10.50 3.30 -2.76
C ALA A 154 10.90 2.17 -1.81
N TYR A 155 10.39 0.97 -2.05
CA TYR A 155 10.65 -0.20 -1.23
C TYR A 155 10.48 -1.50 -2.05
N SER A 156 11.14 -2.58 -1.64
CA SER A 156 10.95 -3.90 -2.26
C SER A 156 11.08 -5.03 -1.24
N HIS A 157 10.48 -6.17 -1.57
CA HIS A 157 10.58 -7.42 -0.84
C HIS A 157 10.90 -8.57 -1.77
N THR A 158 11.76 -9.48 -1.33
CA THR A 158 12.12 -10.69 -2.08
C THR A 158 12.35 -11.87 -1.15
N GLY A 159 12.01 -13.06 -1.63
CA GLY A 159 12.20 -14.32 -0.90
C GLY A 159 11.20 -14.50 0.24
N GLY A 160 11.44 -15.51 1.07
CA GLY A 160 10.50 -15.90 2.13
C GLY A 160 9.35 -16.76 1.64
N THR A 161 8.35 -16.93 2.47
CA THR A 161 7.11 -17.69 2.21
C THR A 161 5.95 -17.13 3.00
N GLY A 162 4.73 -17.31 2.52
CA GLY A 162 3.50 -16.90 3.19
C GLY A 162 3.26 -15.40 3.10
N ASN A 163 2.59 -14.86 4.12
CA ASN A 163 2.25 -13.44 4.20
C ASN A 163 3.41 -12.62 4.76
N ASN A 164 3.50 -11.37 4.34
CA ASN A 164 4.49 -10.41 4.82
C ASN A 164 3.95 -8.97 4.76
N SER A 165 4.58 -8.07 5.51
CA SER A 165 4.29 -6.65 5.45
C SER A 165 5.52 -5.81 5.74
N ALA A 166 5.53 -4.57 5.25
CA ALA A 166 6.50 -3.56 5.61
C ALA A 166 5.84 -2.19 5.76
N THR A 167 6.23 -1.47 6.80
CA THR A 167 5.83 -0.08 7.02
C THR A 167 7.09 0.78 7.08
N TRP A 168 7.09 1.92 6.40
CA TRP A 168 8.15 2.92 6.47
C TRP A 168 7.55 4.33 6.48
N ASP A 169 8.35 5.31 6.87
CA ASP A 169 7.95 6.72 6.95
C ASP A 169 8.95 7.55 6.13
N PRO A 170 8.66 7.84 4.85
CA PRO A 170 9.61 8.49 3.97
C PRO A 170 9.77 9.98 4.28
N LEU A 171 11.01 10.46 4.20
CA LEU A 171 11.32 11.88 4.23
C LEU A 171 11.14 12.48 2.83
N ILE A 172 10.34 13.52 2.75
CA ILE A 172 10.17 14.35 1.56
C ILE A 172 10.95 15.64 1.77
N THR A 173 11.72 16.04 0.75
CA THR A 173 12.39 17.33 0.70
C THR A 173 12.10 18.00 -0.63
N VAL A 174 11.64 19.24 -0.58
CA VAL A 174 11.39 20.07 -1.78
C VAL A 174 12.38 21.22 -1.79
N ALA A 175 13.20 21.28 -2.84
CA ALA A 175 14.12 22.39 -3.06
C ALA A 175 13.36 23.56 -3.71
N VAL A 176 13.26 24.68 -3.00
CA VAL A 176 12.56 25.88 -3.48
C VAL A 176 13.55 26.78 -4.21
N GLY A 177 13.26 27.12 -5.47
CA GLY A 177 14.09 27.99 -6.28
C GLY A 177 14.06 29.45 -5.82
N LEU A 178 15.03 30.24 -6.26
CA LEU A 178 15.08 31.69 -6.00
C LEU A 178 13.89 32.44 -6.60
N ASP A 179 13.39 31.95 -7.73
CA ASP A 179 12.31 32.58 -8.48
C ASP A 179 10.91 32.16 -8.00
N ASN A 180 10.83 31.22 -7.05
CA ASN A 180 9.55 30.79 -6.51
C ASN A 180 8.94 31.87 -5.61
N VAL A 181 7.64 32.10 -5.80
CA VAL A 181 6.88 33.11 -5.05
C VAL A 181 6.28 32.53 -3.77
N ALA A 182 5.90 33.40 -2.84
CA ALA A 182 5.22 32.96 -1.61
C ALA A 182 3.82 32.42 -1.93
N GLY A 183 3.46 31.30 -1.32
CA GLY A 183 2.16 30.65 -1.48
C GLY A 183 2.14 29.25 -0.88
N THR A 184 0.98 28.63 -0.82
CA THR A 184 0.84 27.21 -0.49
C THR A 184 0.97 26.40 -1.76
N TYR A 185 2.06 25.64 -1.87
CA TYR A 185 2.30 24.74 -2.98
C TYR A 185 1.66 23.38 -2.72
N THR A 186 0.94 22.86 -3.72
CA THR A 186 0.27 21.56 -3.66
C THR A 186 0.73 20.70 -4.84
N GLY A 187 1.08 19.48 -4.55
CA GLY A 187 1.42 18.43 -5.52
C GLY A 187 1.01 17.07 -4.97
N THR A 188 1.17 16.03 -5.77
CA THR A 188 0.81 14.65 -5.39
C THR A 188 2.03 13.75 -5.44
N ILE A 189 2.24 12.95 -4.40
CA ILE A 189 3.21 11.86 -4.38
C ILE A 189 2.43 10.56 -4.45
N SER A 190 2.66 9.77 -5.49
CA SER A 190 1.91 8.53 -5.77
C SER A 190 2.80 7.31 -5.57
N HIS A 191 2.27 6.28 -4.89
CA HIS A 191 2.92 5.00 -4.71
C HIS A 191 2.12 3.91 -5.42
N THR A 192 2.82 2.99 -6.06
CA THR A 192 2.22 1.82 -6.74
C THR A 192 3.00 0.58 -6.31
N VAL A 193 2.28 -0.46 -5.86
CA VAL A 193 2.85 -1.78 -5.54
C VAL A 193 2.53 -2.78 -6.64
N ALA A 194 3.51 -3.59 -7.06
CA ALA A 194 3.38 -4.66 -8.05
C ALA A 194 4.26 -5.86 -7.70
#